data_2b0a6de7e1a0c687eec73fd2092dad66
#
_entry.id   2b0a6de7e1a0c687eec73fd2092dad66
#
_cell.length_a   1.000
_cell.length_b   1.000
_cell.length_c   1.000
_cell.angle_alpha   90.00
_cell.angle_beta   90.00
_cell.angle_gamma   90.00
#
_symmetry.space_group_name_H-M   'P 1'
#
loop_
_entity.id
_entity.type
_entity.pdbx_description
1 polymer ?
#
loop_
_entity_poly.entity_id
_entity_poly.type
_entity_poly.pdbx_seq_one_letter_code
_entity_poly.pdbx_strand_id
1 'polypeptide(L)'
;MPYRLHHLNKKTGVTYVYESVSHWDKEKQQARSTQVCIGKIDPTTGTFIPSKRITQSVLHDKESIGTATATIVGPSLILDEMSKRLGVARLLKAVFPACSAQILTMVYYLACQGGPLSQCESWTKTHEHPATKPLTSQRISEILGSISTGAKQSFLSSWMDKILEDEYLCYDITSISSYSAFNDYIRWGHNRDKEKLPQLNLAMLFGQKSKLPVYYHRIPGNITDVQTVHNLLATFKKLDIKNLHYVLDKGFYSKKNVDELLERKDHFTLSVPLNNLWIQKAIDEIYDTIQRPEHYRMIDDEVLYVHSMLRPWGEDRRRCYLHLYYNAEMRAHAIDRFNRELITYKEELESGKPKAENKEQYETFFIITTTPVQGMKISYNNDAVNQYIKRYAGFQAIFTTRFKDPDEALQVYRDKDIVEKCFDDLKNSLDMKRLRMHTIETVDGRLFVQFIALIFTSSLRRDMRQSKLIEKYTVRELLLEMDPLTKIRYAGKYGQILTEITKPQREILELLNIELPVVA
;
A
#
# COMPACT_ATOMS: atom_id res chain seq x y z
N MET A 1 49.35 39.86 14.93
CA MET A 1 48.86 40.14 13.60
C MET A 1 49.86 39.61 12.61
N PRO A 2 49.48 38.99 11.47
CA PRO A 2 50.40 38.62 10.44
C PRO A 2 50.97 39.88 9.74
N TYR A 3 52.25 39.85 9.44
CA TYR A 3 52.91 40.93 8.70
C TYR A 3 53.66 40.34 7.48
N ARG A 4 53.85 41.19 6.44
CA ARG A 4 54.44 40.76 5.18
C ARG A 4 55.92 41.09 5.13
N LEU A 5 56.74 40.12 4.71
CA LEU A 5 58.16 40.24 4.50
C LEU A 5 58.47 40.02 3.02
N HIS A 6 59.34 40.88 2.50
CA HIS A 6 59.80 40.82 1.11
C HIS A 6 61.27 40.36 1.08
N HIS A 7 61.52 39.22 0.45
CA HIS A 7 62.86 38.67 0.31
C HIS A 7 63.30 38.69 -1.16
N LEU A 8 64.29 39.51 -1.47
CA LEU A 8 64.92 39.57 -2.80
C LEU A 8 65.89 38.39 -2.95
N ASN A 9 65.68 37.53 -3.94
CA ASN A 9 66.64 36.52 -4.33
C ASN A 9 67.71 37.18 -5.26
N LYS A 10 68.88 37.44 -4.73
CA LYS A 10 69.98 38.12 -5.44
C LYS A 10 70.48 37.36 -6.68
N LYS A 11 70.21 36.04 -6.80
CA LYS A 11 70.65 35.25 -7.97
C LYS A 11 69.64 35.33 -9.12
N THR A 12 68.36 35.46 -8.82
CA THR A 12 67.27 35.43 -9.84
C THR A 12 66.60 36.77 -10.02
N GLY A 13 66.89 37.79 -9.19
CA GLY A 13 66.23 39.10 -9.22
C GLY A 13 64.76 39.09 -8.79
N VAL A 14 64.22 37.94 -8.38
CA VAL A 14 62.81 37.79 -8.02
C VAL A 14 62.60 38.09 -6.55
N THR A 15 61.65 38.95 -6.20
CA THR A 15 61.25 39.23 -4.82
C THR A 15 60.13 38.30 -4.41
N TYR A 16 60.38 37.44 -3.40
CA TYR A 16 59.36 36.58 -2.82
C TYR A 16 58.71 37.29 -1.63
N VAL A 17 57.39 37.13 -1.51
CA VAL A 17 56.58 37.70 -0.42
C VAL A 17 56.17 36.59 0.55
N TYR A 18 56.53 36.80 1.82
CA TYR A 18 56.21 35.91 2.90
C TYR A 18 55.22 36.57 3.86
N GLU A 19 54.28 35.78 4.36
CA GLU A 19 53.46 36.16 5.50
C GLU A 19 54.05 35.51 6.77
N SER A 20 54.31 36.34 7.78
CA SER A 20 54.94 35.92 9.05
C SER A 20 53.97 36.09 10.17
N VAL A 21 53.76 35.02 10.95
CA VAL A 21 52.91 35.00 12.16
C VAL A 21 53.80 34.69 13.37
N SER A 22 53.84 35.59 14.30
CA SER A 22 54.55 35.38 15.57
C SER A 22 53.66 34.63 16.52
N HIS A 23 54.21 33.60 17.19
CA HIS A 23 53.54 32.84 18.25
C HIS A 23 54.53 32.57 19.35
N TRP A 24 54.03 32.40 20.57
CA TRP A 24 54.80 32.03 21.74
C TRP A 24 54.97 30.52 21.82
N ASP A 25 56.20 30.01 21.77
CA ASP A 25 56.53 28.60 21.97
C ASP A 25 56.62 28.32 23.46
N LYS A 26 55.61 27.64 24.02
CA LYS A 26 55.50 27.36 25.47
C LYS A 26 56.60 26.40 25.98
N GLU A 27 57.11 25.49 25.12
CA GLU A 27 58.13 24.53 25.48
C GLU A 27 59.52 25.16 25.56
N LYS A 28 59.80 26.10 24.67
CA LYS A 28 61.09 26.80 24.57
C LYS A 28 61.09 28.18 25.19
N GLN A 29 59.96 28.61 25.76
CA GLN A 29 59.75 29.92 26.42
C GLN A 29 60.30 31.11 25.61
N GLN A 30 60.09 31.10 24.29
CA GLN A 30 60.56 32.18 23.43
C GLN A 30 59.54 32.49 22.29
N ALA A 31 59.57 33.72 21.83
CA ALA A 31 58.77 34.09 20.66
C ALA A 31 59.36 33.44 19.39
N ARG A 32 58.54 32.79 18.61
CA ARG A 32 58.90 32.24 17.31
C ARG A 32 57.99 32.79 16.22
N SER A 33 58.47 32.84 15.02
CA SER A 33 57.68 33.22 13.85
C SER A 33 57.64 32.07 12.85
N THR A 34 56.48 31.78 12.36
CA THR A 34 56.26 30.87 11.22
C THR A 34 56.08 31.73 9.98
N GLN A 35 56.88 31.47 8.93
CA GLN A 35 56.85 32.20 7.69
C GLN A 35 56.36 31.30 6.56
N VAL A 36 55.39 31.77 5.79
CA VAL A 36 54.82 31.07 4.62
C VAL A 36 55.00 31.94 3.40
N CYS A 37 55.61 31.43 2.34
CA CYS A 37 55.71 32.15 1.08
C CYS A 37 54.36 32.27 0.39
N ILE A 38 53.80 33.45 0.32
CA ILE A 38 52.46 33.73 -0.26
C ILE A 38 52.50 34.06 -1.75
N GLY A 39 53.68 34.35 -2.32
CA GLY A 39 53.79 34.66 -3.73
C GLY A 39 55.12 35.29 -4.08
N LYS A 40 55.19 35.89 -5.25
CA LYS A 40 56.36 36.63 -5.77
C LYS A 40 55.91 37.90 -6.43
N ILE A 41 56.81 38.91 -6.52
CA ILE A 41 56.63 40.11 -7.30
C ILE A 41 57.26 39.88 -8.67
N ASP A 42 56.52 40.14 -9.71
CA ASP A 42 57.03 40.12 -11.07
C ASP A 42 58.05 41.27 -11.26
N PRO A 43 59.31 40.97 -11.64
CA PRO A 43 60.34 41.97 -11.74
C PRO A 43 60.11 43.00 -12.87
N THR A 44 59.26 42.67 -13.85
CA THR A 44 58.99 43.52 -15.00
C THR A 44 57.78 44.45 -14.80
N THR A 45 56.72 43.91 -14.16
CA THR A 45 55.45 44.63 -13.98
C THR A 45 55.21 45.14 -12.56
N GLY A 46 56.03 44.69 -11.59
CA GLY A 46 55.86 45.05 -10.17
C GLY A 46 54.62 44.45 -9.53
N THR A 47 53.86 43.58 -10.23
CA THR A 47 52.61 43.01 -9.74
C THR A 47 52.88 41.77 -8.86
N PHE A 48 52.05 41.60 -7.85
CA PHE A 48 52.12 40.43 -6.99
C PHE A 48 51.48 39.20 -7.64
N ILE A 49 52.24 38.10 -7.80
CA ILE A 49 51.79 36.81 -8.32
C ILE A 49 51.69 35.85 -7.16
N PRO A 50 50.46 35.39 -6.77
CA PRO A 50 50.27 34.49 -5.66
C PRO A 50 50.87 33.11 -5.92
N SER A 51 51.34 32.45 -4.86
CA SER A 51 51.83 31.08 -4.91
C SER A 51 50.74 30.09 -5.20
N LYS A 52 50.97 29.15 -6.15
CA LYS A 52 50.00 28.07 -6.46
C LYS A 52 49.63 27.21 -5.24
N ARG A 53 50.54 27.06 -4.27
CA ARG A 53 50.29 26.33 -3.02
C ARG A 53 49.27 27.04 -2.12
N ILE A 54 49.28 28.37 -2.08
CA ILE A 54 48.34 29.15 -1.27
C ILE A 54 46.96 29.19 -1.96
N THR A 55 46.94 29.25 -3.27
CA THR A 55 45.65 29.17 -4.00
C THR A 55 44.95 27.86 -3.72
N GLN A 56 45.68 26.74 -3.57
CA GLN A 56 45.12 25.47 -3.19
C GLN A 56 44.71 25.41 -1.70
N SER A 57 45.52 25.93 -0.75
CA SER A 57 45.16 25.92 0.66
C SER A 57 44.01 26.89 0.99
N VAL A 58 43.97 28.07 0.34
CA VAL A 58 42.84 29.02 0.49
C VAL A 58 41.55 28.50 -0.14
N LEU A 59 41.66 27.68 -1.20
CA LEU A 59 40.50 26.96 -1.74
C LEU A 59 40.06 25.81 -0.80
N HIS A 60 41.01 25.11 -0.18
CA HIS A 60 40.68 24.07 0.84
C HIS A 60 40.07 24.70 2.11
N ASP A 61 40.58 25.81 2.61
CA ASP A 61 40.01 26.51 3.77
C ASP A 61 38.65 27.19 3.43
N LYS A 62 38.43 27.63 2.17
CA LYS A 62 37.11 28.08 1.72
C LYS A 62 36.12 26.93 1.55
N GLU A 63 36.59 25.73 1.19
CA GLU A 63 35.74 24.53 1.18
C GLU A 63 35.38 24.05 2.61
N SER A 64 36.21 24.35 3.63
CA SER A 64 35.94 24.01 5.03
C SER A 64 35.04 25.04 5.77
N ILE A 65 34.88 26.24 5.24
CA ILE A 65 34.07 27.32 5.87
C ILE A 65 32.68 27.42 5.22
N GLY A 66 32.03 26.34 4.91
CA GLY A 66 30.70 26.52 4.36
C GLY A 66 29.93 25.31 3.88
N THR A 67 30.32 24.11 4.20
CA THR A 67 29.47 22.96 3.91
C THR A 67 28.43 22.78 5.01
N ALA A 68 27.30 23.45 4.85
CA ALA A 68 26.10 23.09 5.57
C ALA A 68 25.42 21.94 4.80
N THR A 69 25.06 20.86 5.50
CA THR A 69 24.19 19.82 4.96
C THR A 69 22.78 20.07 5.46
N ALA A 70 21.83 20.19 4.53
CA ALA A 70 20.42 20.29 4.82
C ALA A 70 19.76 18.92 4.61
N THR A 71 19.03 18.44 5.59
CA THR A 71 18.35 17.14 5.55
C THR A 71 16.90 17.33 5.95
N ILE A 72 15.97 16.91 5.11
CA ILE A 72 14.53 16.92 5.38
C ILE A 72 14.25 15.88 6.47
N VAL A 73 13.64 16.29 7.58
CA VAL A 73 13.38 15.43 8.73
C VAL A 73 11.90 15.27 9.07
N GLY A 74 11.06 16.16 8.57
CA GLY A 74 9.66 16.21 8.97
C GLY A 74 8.89 14.91 8.74
N PRO A 75 8.88 14.31 7.56
CA PRO A 75 8.22 13.03 7.32
C PRO A 75 8.77 11.91 8.21
N SER A 76 10.09 11.87 8.44
CA SER A 76 10.73 10.85 9.25
C SER A 76 10.29 10.91 10.71
N LEU A 77 10.02 12.08 11.28
CA LEU A 77 9.47 12.21 12.65
C LEU A 77 8.16 11.43 12.79
N ILE A 78 7.26 11.56 11.81
CA ILE A 78 5.99 10.85 11.81
C ILE A 78 6.22 9.34 11.64
N LEU A 79 7.02 8.95 10.65
CA LEU A 79 7.23 7.55 10.32
C LEU A 79 8.02 6.80 11.40
N ASP A 80 8.98 7.45 12.07
CA ASP A 80 9.73 6.87 13.18
C ASP A 80 8.83 6.61 14.38
N GLU A 81 7.95 7.56 14.73
CA GLU A 81 7.00 7.38 15.83
C GLU A 81 5.99 6.28 15.50
N MET A 82 5.47 6.24 14.28
CA MET A 82 4.61 5.15 13.82
C MET A 82 5.33 3.80 13.87
N SER A 83 6.58 3.74 13.44
CA SER A 83 7.40 2.53 13.50
C SER A 83 7.57 1.99 14.92
N LYS A 84 7.71 2.89 15.91
CA LYS A 84 7.76 2.54 17.34
C LYS A 84 6.41 1.99 17.83
N ARG A 85 5.31 2.70 17.57
CA ARG A 85 3.94 2.30 17.98
C ARG A 85 3.55 0.96 17.38
N LEU A 86 3.81 0.77 16.10
CA LEU A 86 3.56 -0.47 15.38
C LEU A 86 4.54 -1.59 15.75
N GLY A 87 5.71 -1.27 16.29
CA GLY A 87 6.78 -2.23 16.60
C GLY A 87 7.46 -2.83 15.36
N VAL A 88 7.22 -2.27 14.17
CA VAL A 88 7.71 -2.80 12.89
C VAL A 88 9.25 -2.78 12.82
N ALA A 89 9.91 -1.71 13.26
CA ALA A 89 11.37 -1.64 13.27
C ALA A 89 11.98 -2.76 14.13
N ARG A 90 11.38 -3.07 15.30
CA ARG A 90 11.84 -4.16 16.18
C ARG A 90 11.65 -5.52 15.52
N LEU A 91 10.50 -5.76 14.89
CA LEU A 91 10.26 -7.00 14.14
C LEU A 91 11.22 -7.17 12.97
N LEU A 92 11.42 -6.11 12.18
CA LEU A 92 12.40 -6.14 11.09
C LEU A 92 13.83 -6.41 11.59
N LYS A 93 14.24 -5.79 12.68
CA LYS A 93 15.57 -6.01 13.27
C LYS A 93 15.76 -7.44 13.77
N ALA A 94 14.70 -8.05 14.32
CA ALA A 94 14.76 -9.44 14.78
C ALA A 94 14.88 -10.44 13.61
N VAL A 95 14.15 -10.19 12.52
CA VAL A 95 14.06 -11.13 11.38
C VAL A 95 15.14 -10.86 10.32
N PHE A 96 15.47 -9.58 10.08
CA PHE A 96 16.42 -9.12 9.06
C PHE A 96 17.54 -8.27 9.66
N PRO A 97 18.37 -8.78 10.59
CA PRO A 97 19.34 -7.96 11.32
C PRO A 97 20.35 -7.26 10.41
N ALA A 98 20.71 -7.85 9.27
CA ALA A 98 21.69 -7.31 8.34
C ALA A 98 21.16 -6.18 7.43
N CYS A 99 19.85 -6.08 7.22
CA CYS A 99 19.25 -5.14 6.26
C CYS A 99 17.94 -4.47 6.72
N SER A 100 17.61 -4.59 8.01
CA SER A 100 16.36 -4.01 8.56
C SER A 100 16.25 -2.50 8.34
N ALA A 101 17.33 -1.75 8.54
CA ALA A 101 17.37 -0.32 8.32
C ALA A 101 17.16 0.06 6.85
N GLN A 102 17.73 -0.71 5.92
CA GLN A 102 17.57 -0.50 4.49
C GLN A 102 16.14 -0.84 4.04
N ILE A 103 15.56 -1.93 4.55
CA ILE A 103 14.14 -2.27 4.30
C ILE A 103 13.25 -1.13 4.79
N LEU A 104 13.45 -0.65 6.00
CA LEU A 104 12.65 0.43 6.58
C LEU A 104 12.84 1.75 5.81
N THR A 105 14.03 2.02 5.27
CA THR A 105 14.28 3.17 4.41
C THR A 105 13.47 3.11 3.10
N MET A 106 13.41 1.93 2.47
CA MET A 106 12.56 1.73 1.29
C MET A 106 11.07 1.92 1.62
N VAL A 107 10.64 1.48 2.79
CA VAL A 107 9.27 1.69 3.29
C VAL A 107 8.97 3.18 3.45
N TYR A 108 9.87 3.94 4.07
CA TYR A 108 9.70 5.40 4.24
C TYR A 108 9.63 6.12 2.89
N TYR A 109 10.54 5.78 1.98
CA TYR A 109 10.51 6.32 0.62
C TYR A 109 9.15 6.05 -0.07
N LEU A 110 8.65 4.81 0.01
CA LEU A 110 7.37 4.46 -0.60
C LEU A 110 6.20 5.22 0.05
N ALA A 111 6.18 5.36 1.36
CA ALA A 111 5.14 6.11 2.06
C ALA A 111 5.14 7.60 1.70
N CYS A 112 6.32 8.22 1.54
CA CYS A 112 6.47 9.64 1.22
C CYS A 112 6.26 9.94 -0.26
N GLN A 113 6.91 9.20 -1.16
CA GLN A 113 6.97 9.50 -2.59
C GLN A 113 6.09 8.58 -3.45
N GLY A 114 5.93 7.31 -3.05
CA GLY A 114 5.12 6.35 -3.79
C GLY A 114 5.62 6.04 -5.20
N GLY A 115 6.87 6.36 -5.51
CA GLY A 115 7.45 6.18 -6.83
C GLY A 115 8.24 4.88 -7.00
N PRO A 116 8.85 4.67 -8.18
CA PRO A 116 9.71 3.52 -8.42
C PRO A 116 10.90 3.49 -7.45
N LEU A 117 11.21 2.32 -6.88
CA LEU A 117 12.34 2.17 -5.93
C LEU A 117 13.70 2.59 -6.51
N SER A 118 13.85 2.66 -7.83
CA SER A 118 15.06 3.22 -8.47
C SER A 118 15.32 4.69 -8.14
N GLN A 119 14.29 5.43 -7.73
CA GLN A 119 14.40 6.83 -7.31
C GLN A 119 14.72 6.99 -5.82
N CYS A 120 14.68 5.91 -5.05
CA CYS A 120 14.94 5.91 -3.61
C CYS A 120 16.36 6.45 -3.30
N GLU A 121 17.36 6.19 -4.15
CA GLU A 121 18.71 6.71 -3.98
C GLU A 121 18.75 8.25 -3.93
N SER A 122 18.05 8.92 -4.84
CA SER A 122 18.00 10.38 -4.87
C SER A 122 17.28 10.95 -3.65
N TRP A 123 16.20 10.30 -3.22
CA TRP A 123 15.45 10.67 -2.04
C TRP A 123 16.29 10.55 -0.77
N THR A 124 17.06 9.45 -0.61
CA THR A 124 17.91 9.21 0.57
C THR A 124 19.08 10.20 0.68
N LYS A 125 19.43 10.94 -0.37
CA LYS A 125 20.45 12.00 -0.32
C LYS A 125 19.96 13.28 0.36
N THR A 126 18.64 13.48 0.42
CA THR A 126 18.04 14.73 0.91
C THR A 126 17.19 14.53 2.16
N HIS A 127 16.74 13.32 2.46
CA HIS A 127 15.83 13.01 3.57
C HIS A 127 16.54 12.22 4.68
N GLU A 128 16.13 12.46 5.91
CA GLU A 128 16.50 11.60 7.04
C GLU A 128 15.82 10.24 6.89
N HIS A 129 16.56 9.16 7.11
CA HIS A 129 16.07 7.80 6.92
C HIS A 129 16.83 6.79 7.81
N PRO A 130 16.28 5.61 8.10
CA PRO A 130 16.89 4.63 9.01
C PRO A 130 18.27 4.09 8.59
N ALA A 131 18.56 4.00 7.29
CA ALA A 131 19.88 3.59 6.83
C ALA A 131 20.90 4.73 6.96
N THR A 132 22.15 4.41 7.29
CA THR A 132 23.22 5.41 7.47
C THR A 132 23.82 5.93 6.17
N LYS A 133 23.55 5.27 5.05
CA LYS A 133 24.09 5.60 3.73
C LYS A 133 22.97 5.58 2.68
N PRO A 134 23.06 6.39 1.63
CA PRO A 134 22.12 6.33 0.51
C PRO A 134 22.04 4.92 -0.10
N LEU A 135 20.85 4.51 -0.52
CA LEU A 135 20.60 3.20 -1.10
C LEU A 135 20.66 3.28 -2.64
N THR A 136 21.73 2.73 -3.21
CA THR A 136 21.84 2.61 -4.67
C THR A 136 20.80 1.63 -5.23
N SER A 137 20.40 1.81 -6.47
CA SER A 137 19.45 0.91 -7.16
C SER A 137 19.95 -0.54 -7.19
N GLN A 138 21.26 -0.76 -7.35
CA GLN A 138 21.87 -2.08 -7.27
C GLN A 138 21.69 -2.68 -5.87
N ARG A 139 22.01 -1.92 -4.81
CA ARG A 139 21.87 -2.40 -3.44
C ARG A 139 20.43 -2.72 -3.07
N ILE A 140 19.48 -1.94 -3.56
CA ILE A 140 18.05 -2.22 -3.42
C ILE A 140 17.71 -3.58 -4.04
N SER A 141 18.14 -3.83 -5.27
CA SER A 141 17.91 -5.11 -5.97
C SER A 141 18.52 -6.30 -5.22
N GLU A 142 19.73 -6.16 -4.70
CA GLU A 142 20.39 -7.18 -3.88
C GLU A 142 19.59 -7.49 -2.61
N ILE A 143 19.13 -6.46 -1.90
CA ILE A 143 18.34 -6.61 -0.67
C ILE A 143 17.01 -7.32 -1.00
N LEU A 144 16.27 -6.84 -2.02
CA LEU A 144 15.02 -7.46 -2.41
C LEU A 144 15.19 -8.94 -2.77
N GLY A 145 16.23 -9.30 -3.50
CA GLY A 145 16.56 -10.69 -3.84
C GLY A 145 17.01 -11.54 -2.64
N SER A 146 17.54 -10.92 -1.58
CA SER A 146 18.00 -11.62 -0.38
C SER A 146 16.90 -11.91 0.65
N ILE A 147 15.70 -11.35 0.50
CA ILE A 147 14.57 -11.56 1.40
C ILE A 147 14.02 -12.97 1.22
N SER A 148 14.43 -13.89 2.09
CA SER A 148 14.04 -15.30 2.01
C SER A 148 12.56 -15.52 2.39
N THR A 149 11.96 -16.58 1.83
CA THR A 149 10.58 -16.97 2.14
C THR A 149 10.38 -17.26 3.63
N GLY A 150 11.36 -17.95 4.27
CA GLY A 150 11.30 -18.25 5.70
C GLY A 150 11.32 -17.00 6.57
N ALA A 151 12.20 -16.04 6.25
CA ALA A 151 12.25 -14.77 6.98
C ALA A 151 10.95 -13.95 6.81
N LYS A 152 10.40 -13.87 5.58
CA LYS A 152 9.09 -13.25 5.36
C LYS A 152 8.00 -13.90 6.21
N GLN A 153 7.96 -15.23 6.25
CA GLN A 153 6.96 -15.97 7.02
C GLN A 153 7.10 -15.69 8.51
N SER A 154 8.32 -15.64 9.04
CA SER A 154 8.58 -15.30 10.44
C SER A 154 8.10 -13.89 10.78
N PHE A 155 8.35 -12.91 9.90
CA PHE A 155 7.81 -11.57 10.08
C PHE A 155 6.28 -11.55 10.07
N LEU A 156 5.65 -12.19 9.08
CA LEU A 156 4.20 -12.23 8.94
C LEU A 156 3.53 -12.93 10.12
N SER A 157 4.09 -14.04 10.62
CA SER A 157 3.57 -14.71 11.83
C SER A 157 3.63 -13.78 13.04
N SER A 158 4.79 -13.17 13.31
CA SER A 158 4.92 -12.25 14.46
C SER A 158 4.05 -10.99 14.32
N TRP A 159 3.79 -10.55 13.09
CA TRP A 159 2.89 -9.44 12.82
C TRP A 159 1.42 -9.84 13.05
N MET A 160 1.02 -11.02 12.57
CA MET A 160 -0.31 -11.57 12.79
C MET A 160 -0.60 -11.78 14.27
N ASP A 161 0.31 -12.37 15.05
CA ASP A 161 0.17 -12.56 16.49
C ASP A 161 -0.16 -11.27 17.23
N LYS A 162 0.34 -10.15 16.73
CA LYS A 162 0.09 -8.83 17.30
C LYS A 162 -1.29 -8.25 16.96
N ILE A 163 -1.84 -8.59 15.79
CA ILE A 163 -3.04 -7.92 15.23
C ILE A 163 -4.30 -8.79 15.32
N LEU A 164 -4.19 -10.11 15.34
CA LEU A 164 -5.33 -11.02 15.17
C LEU A 164 -6.28 -11.09 16.36
N GLU A 165 -5.93 -10.52 17.51
CA GLU A 165 -6.80 -10.59 18.70
C GLU A 165 -8.12 -9.86 18.43
N ASP A 166 -9.24 -10.62 18.49
CA ASP A 166 -10.62 -10.14 18.28
C ASP A 166 -10.86 -9.35 16.98
N GLU A 167 -10.23 -9.77 15.86
CA GLU A 167 -10.30 -9.09 14.57
C GLU A 167 -11.34 -9.71 13.62
N TYR A 168 -11.96 -8.89 12.79
CA TYR A 168 -12.69 -9.32 11.60
C TYR A 168 -11.79 -9.16 10.37
N LEU A 169 -11.60 -10.25 9.64
CA LEU A 169 -10.64 -10.32 8.56
C LEU A 169 -11.33 -10.24 7.20
N CYS A 170 -11.25 -9.10 6.57
CA CYS A 170 -11.63 -8.96 5.16
C CYS A 170 -10.60 -9.62 4.27
N TYR A 171 -11.03 -10.61 3.50
CA TYR A 171 -10.22 -11.25 2.48
C TYR A 171 -10.66 -10.80 1.10
N ASP A 172 -9.74 -10.29 0.33
CA ASP A 172 -9.97 -9.94 -1.05
C ASP A 172 -8.70 -10.11 -1.90
N ILE A 173 -8.86 -10.05 -3.24
CA ILE A 173 -7.81 -10.28 -4.21
C ILE A 173 -7.78 -9.13 -5.20
N THR A 174 -6.58 -8.72 -5.58
CA THR A 174 -6.39 -7.78 -6.67
C THR A 174 -5.45 -8.32 -7.72
N SER A 175 -5.58 -7.84 -8.96
CA SER A 175 -4.69 -8.18 -10.07
C SER A 175 -3.58 -7.14 -10.17
N ILE A 176 -2.36 -7.61 -10.40
CA ILE A 176 -1.20 -6.77 -10.67
C ILE A 176 -0.64 -7.19 -12.03
N SER A 177 -0.76 -6.29 -13.01
CA SER A 177 -0.31 -6.55 -14.37
C SER A 177 1.22 -6.61 -14.48
N SER A 178 1.75 -7.40 -15.40
CA SER A 178 3.21 -7.50 -15.62
C SER A 178 3.55 -7.62 -17.10
N TYR A 179 4.67 -7.00 -17.47
CA TYR A 179 5.30 -7.19 -18.78
C TYR A 179 6.29 -8.36 -18.82
N SER A 180 6.57 -8.99 -17.69
CA SER A 180 7.53 -10.10 -17.59
C SER A 180 6.88 -11.41 -18.06
N ALA A 181 7.57 -12.13 -18.94
CA ALA A 181 7.15 -13.46 -19.39
C ALA A 181 7.78 -14.61 -18.58
N PHE A 182 8.74 -14.32 -17.68
CA PHE A 182 9.61 -15.33 -17.07
C PHE A 182 9.25 -15.72 -15.63
N ASN A 183 8.06 -15.36 -15.18
CA ASN A 183 7.63 -15.65 -13.80
C ASN A 183 6.44 -16.61 -13.82
N ASP A 184 6.55 -17.74 -13.11
CA ASP A 184 5.51 -18.77 -13.05
C ASP A 184 4.19 -18.32 -12.47
N TYR A 185 4.15 -17.23 -11.72
CA TYR A 185 2.94 -16.62 -11.17
C TYR A 185 2.25 -15.68 -12.14
N ILE A 186 2.96 -15.20 -13.18
CA ILE A 186 2.39 -14.29 -14.17
C ILE A 186 1.68 -15.13 -15.24
N ARG A 187 0.36 -15.09 -15.23
CA ARG A 187 -0.52 -15.85 -16.12
C ARG A 187 -1.64 -14.98 -16.66
N TRP A 188 -2.15 -15.33 -17.81
CA TRP A 188 -3.38 -14.75 -18.32
C TRP A 188 -4.56 -15.24 -17.48
N GLY A 189 -5.43 -14.32 -17.08
CA GLY A 189 -6.62 -14.59 -16.27
C GLY A 189 -7.58 -13.42 -16.29
N HIS A 190 -8.58 -13.45 -15.40
CA HIS A 190 -9.51 -12.32 -15.24
C HIS A 190 -8.78 -11.14 -14.59
N ASN A 191 -8.48 -10.12 -15.40
CA ASN A 191 -7.82 -8.92 -14.92
C ASN A 191 -8.87 -7.92 -14.41
N ARG A 192 -8.85 -7.63 -13.09
CA ARG A 192 -9.80 -6.70 -12.45
C ARG A 192 -9.67 -5.27 -12.94
N ASP A 193 -8.48 -4.86 -13.40
CA ASP A 193 -8.23 -3.54 -13.99
C ASP A 193 -8.54 -3.49 -15.49
N LYS A 194 -9.05 -4.60 -16.07
CA LYS A 194 -9.38 -4.75 -17.50
C LYS A 194 -8.18 -4.50 -18.43
N GLU A 195 -6.95 -4.64 -17.92
CA GLU A 195 -5.74 -4.55 -18.74
C GLU A 195 -5.53 -5.84 -19.55
N LYS A 196 -5.13 -5.69 -20.81
CA LYS A 196 -4.81 -6.83 -21.70
C LYS A 196 -3.34 -7.25 -21.49
N LEU A 197 -3.00 -7.66 -20.27
CA LEU A 197 -1.67 -8.11 -19.87
C LEU A 197 -1.79 -9.35 -18.98
N PRO A 198 -0.78 -10.23 -19.00
CA PRO A 198 -0.69 -11.27 -17.98
C PRO A 198 -0.48 -10.65 -16.61
N GLN A 199 -0.91 -11.33 -15.57
CA GLN A 199 -1.01 -10.81 -14.23
C GLN A 199 -0.57 -11.79 -13.16
N LEU A 200 -0.18 -11.24 -12.03
CA LEU A 200 -0.11 -11.88 -10.73
C LEU A 200 -1.36 -11.48 -9.94
N ASN A 201 -2.00 -12.40 -9.24
CA ASN A 201 -3.02 -12.07 -8.26
C ASN A 201 -2.39 -11.94 -6.88
N LEU A 202 -2.73 -10.85 -6.17
CA LEU A 202 -2.33 -10.62 -4.79
C LEU A 202 -3.55 -10.72 -3.90
N ALA A 203 -3.57 -11.73 -3.04
CA ALA A 203 -4.56 -11.87 -2.00
C ALA A 203 -4.09 -11.19 -0.72
N MET A 204 -5.01 -10.54 -0.02
CA MET A 204 -4.75 -9.82 1.21
C MET A 204 -5.84 -10.06 2.25
N LEU A 205 -5.41 -10.22 3.49
CA LEU A 205 -6.25 -10.12 4.67
C LEU A 205 -6.06 -8.74 5.31
N PHE A 206 -7.15 -8.10 5.61
CA PHE A 206 -7.17 -6.78 6.22
C PHE A 206 -8.07 -6.79 7.46
N GLY A 207 -7.55 -6.25 8.58
CA GLY A 207 -8.29 -6.16 9.83
C GLY A 207 -9.29 -5.00 9.81
N GLN A 208 -10.55 -5.29 10.07
CA GLN A 208 -11.59 -4.25 10.11
C GLN A 208 -11.46 -3.33 11.31
N LYS A 209 -11.12 -3.87 12.50
CA LYS A 209 -10.98 -3.08 13.73
C LYS A 209 -9.67 -2.32 13.76
N SER A 210 -8.57 -3.01 13.50
CA SER A 210 -7.23 -2.44 13.47
C SER A 210 -7.03 -1.44 12.32
N LYS A 211 -7.80 -1.59 11.23
CA LYS A 211 -7.64 -0.85 9.97
C LYS A 211 -6.25 -1.05 9.35
N LEU A 212 -5.67 -2.25 9.52
CA LEU A 212 -4.32 -2.59 9.06
C LEU A 212 -4.31 -3.85 8.17
N PRO A 213 -3.39 -3.93 7.20
CA PRO A 213 -3.15 -5.18 6.48
C PRO A 213 -2.51 -6.18 7.43
N VAL A 214 -3.04 -7.41 7.44
CA VAL A 214 -2.67 -8.48 8.38
C VAL A 214 -1.77 -9.52 7.72
N TYR A 215 -2.14 -9.94 6.52
CA TYR A 215 -1.43 -10.98 5.78
C TYR A 215 -1.61 -10.80 4.29
N TYR A 216 -0.64 -11.23 3.49
CA TYR A 216 -0.77 -11.30 2.05
C TYR A 216 -0.12 -12.55 1.49
N HIS A 217 -0.59 -13.00 0.34
CA HIS A 217 0.14 -13.97 -0.46
C HIS A 217 -0.11 -13.77 -1.96
N ARG A 218 0.84 -14.20 -2.75
CA ARG A 218 0.76 -14.16 -4.21
C ARG A 218 0.10 -15.43 -4.74
N ILE A 219 -0.67 -15.26 -5.79
CA ILE A 219 -1.42 -16.32 -6.45
C ILE A 219 -1.18 -16.22 -7.96
N PRO A 220 -1.01 -17.32 -8.69
CA PRO A 220 -0.98 -17.28 -10.14
C PRO A 220 -2.22 -16.59 -10.73
N GLY A 221 -2.03 -15.76 -11.75
CA GLY A 221 -3.08 -14.91 -12.30
C GLY A 221 -4.30 -15.64 -12.88
N ASN A 222 -4.20 -16.95 -13.14
CA ASN A 222 -5.26 -17.80 -13.67
C ASN A 222 -6.08 -18.57 -12.61
N ILE A 223 -5.75 -18.42 -11.34
CA ILE A 223 -6.48 -19.09 -10.26
C ILE A 223 -7.76 -18.32 -9.93
N THR A 224 -8.87 -19.04 -9.79
CA THR A 224 -10.17 -18.47 -9.46
C THR A 224 -10.29 -18.10 -7.98
N ASP A 225 -11.11 -17.10 -7.66
CA ASP A 225 -11.30 -16.60 -6.29
C ASP A 225 -11.72 -17.71 -5.32
N VAL A 226 -12.60 -18.60 -5.71
CA VAL A 226 -13.06 -19.73 -4.90
C VAL A 226 -11.90 -20.62 -4.42
N GLN A 227 -10.93 -20.92 -5.32
CA GLN A 227 -9.78 -21.77 -4.96
C GLN A 227 -8.79 -21.08 -4.03
N THR A 228 -8.77 -19.77 -4.02
CA THR A 228 -7.82 -19.01 -3.22
C THR A 228 -8.12 -19.08 -1.73
N VAL A 229 -9.40 -19.16 -1.35
CA VAL A 229 -9.82 -19.36 0.05
C VAL A 229 -9.27 -20.67 0.59
N HIS A 230 -9.42 -21.76 -0.17
CA HIS A 230 -8.86 -23.06 0.21
C HIS A 230 -7.35 -22.99 0.46
N ASN A 231 -6.59 -22.33 -0.43
CA ASN A 231 -5.15 -22.17 -0.28
C ASN A 231 -4.77 -21.36 0.97
N LEU A 232 -5.53 -20.31 1.27
CA LEU A 232 -5.36 -19.50 2.48
C LEU A 232 -5.58 -20.35 3.73
N LEU A 233 -6.71 -21.06 3.79
CA LEU A 233 -7.07 -21.91 4.93
C LEU A 233 -6.05 -23.05 5.14
N ALA A 234 -5.54 -23.65 4.07
CA ALA A 234 -4.47 -24.64 4.12
C ALA A 234 -3.16 -24.05 4.70
N THR A 235 -2.84 -22.82 4.36
CA THR A 235 -1.68 -22.11 4.92
C THR A 235 -1.87 -21.85 6.42
N PHE A 236 -3.02 -21.35 6.83
CA PHE A 236 -3.31 -21.05 8.23
C PHE A 236 -3.43 -22.30 9.09
N LYS A 237 -3.85 -23.43 8.49
CA LYS A 237 -3.79 -24.73 9.15
C LYS A 237 -2.36 -25.15 9.51
N LYS A 238 -1.39 -24.91 8.59
CA LYS A 238 0.03 -25.18 8.84
C LYS A 238 0.63 -24.28 9.91
N LEU A 239 0.11 -23.05 10.08
CA LEU A 239 0.52 -22.10 11.09
C LEU A 239 -0.22 -22.23 12.42
N ASP A 240 -1.13 -23.22 12.55
CA ASP A 240 -2.01 -23.45 13.70
C ASP A 240 -2.89 -22.22 14.08
N ILE A 241 -3.21 -21.37 13.12
CA ILE A 241 -4.08 -20.20 13.30
C ILE A 241 -5.53 -20.65 13.16
N LYS A 242 -6.37 -20.38 14.17
CA LYS A 242 -7.77 -20.85 14.29
C LYS A 242 -8.67 -19.76 14.88
N ASN A 243 -9.98 -20.03 14.88
CA ASN A 243 -11.02 -19.18 15.47
C ASN A 243 -11.05 -17.77 14.91
N LEU A 244 -10.77 -17.63 13.62
CA LEU A 244 -10.83 -16.35 12.93
C LEU A 244 -12.25 -16.06 12.43
N HIS A 245 -12.53 -14.79 12.19
CA HIS A 245 -13.76 -14.38 11.54
C HIS A 245 -13.43 -13.75 10.18
N TYR A 246 -13.84 -14.43 9.10
CA TYR A 246 -13.62 -13.97 7.74
C TYR A 246 -14.83 -13.19 7.21
N VAL A 247 -14.56 -12.07 6.56
CA VAL A 247 -15.55 -11.33 5.78
C VAL A 247 -15.21 -11.49 4.30
N LEU A 248 -16.12 -12.10 3.55
CA LEU A 248 -15.85 -12.58 2.20
C LEU A 248 -16.90 -12.05 1.20
N ASP A 249 -16.47 -11.69 0.02
CA ASP A 249 -17.38 -11.32 -1.06
C ASP A 249 -17.98 -12.57 -1.74
N LYS A 250 -19.03 -12.35 -2.52
CA LYS A 250 -19.78 -13.39 -3.26
C LYS A 250 -18.91 -14.25 -4.18
N GLY A 251 -17.81 -13.69 -4.72
CA GLY A 251 -16.86 -14.43 -5.55
C GLY A 251 -16.13 -15.56 -4.84
N PHE A 252 -16.09 -15.53 -3.51
CA PHE A 252 -15.45 -16.56 -2.67
C PHE A 252 -16.40 -17.67 -2.20
N TYR A 253 -17.70 -17.52 -2.50
CA TYR A 253 -18.68 -18.50 -2.07
C TYR A 253 -18.53 -19.82 -2.84
N SER A 254 -18.42 -20.90 -2.10
CA SER A 254 -18.72 -22.26 -2.52
C SER A 254 -19.15 -23.09 -1.33
N LYS A 255 -19.94 -24.15 -1.57
CA LYS A 255 -20.30 -25.08 -0.49
C LYS A 255 -19.05 -25.61 0.21
N LYS A 256 -18.04 -26.00 -0.56
CA LYS A 256 -16.77 -26.53 -0.06
C LYS A 256 -16.04 -25.53 0.86
N ASN A 257 -15.97 -24.23 0.48
CA ASN A 257 -15.33 -23.21 1.32
C ASN A 257 -16.08 -23.00 2.63
N VAL A 258 -17.41 -23.02 2.59
CA VAL A 258 -18.25 -22.93 3.82
C VAL A 258 -18.02 -24.13 4.72
N ASP A 259 -18.02 -25.34 4.15
CA ASP A 259 -17.77 -26.57 4.90
C ASP A 259 -16.38 -26.53 5.57
N GLU A 260 -15.34 -26.14 4.83
CA GLU A 260 -13.96 -26.07 5.34
C GLU A 260 -13.81 -25.02 6.46
N LEU A 261 -14.44 -23.84 6.35
CA LEU A 261 -14.46 -22.83 7.41
C LEU A 261 -15.11 -23.38 8.69
N LEU A 262 -16.24 -24.08 8.54
CA LEU A 262 -16.94 -24.68 9.67
C LEU A 262 -16.16 -25.84 10.32
N GLU A 263 -15.51 -26.68 9.55
CA GLU A 263 -14.63 -27.76 10.06
C GLU A 263 -13.49 -27.21 10.90
N ARG A 264 -12.92 -26.07 10.48
CA ARG A 264 -11.85 -25.36 11.20
C ARG A 264 -12.33 -24.62 12.45
N LYS A 265 -13.65 -24.55 12.68
CA LYS A 265 -14.29 -23.71 13.71
C LYS A 265 -14.04 -22.21 13.50
N ASP A 266 -13.78 -21.81 12.28
CA ASP A 266 -13.69 -20.39 11.91
C ASP A 266 -15.10 -19.83 11.73
N HIS A 267 -15.23 -18.52 11.94
CA HIS A 267 -16.46 -17.77 11.69
C HIS A 267 -16.39 -17.08 10.33
N PHE A 268 -17.55 -16.78 9.79
CA PHE A 268 -17.62 -16.01 8.53
C PHE A 268 -18.86 -15.11 8.48
N THR A 269 -18.73 -14.07 7.67
CA THR A 269 -19.80 -13.24 7.11
C THR A 269 -19.55 -13.15 5.62
N LEU A 270 -20.41 -13.78 4.82
CA LEU A 270 -20.17 -14.05 3.42
C LEU A 270 -21.38 -13.63 2.59
N SER A 271 -21.17 -12.83 1.54
CA SER A 271 -22.22 -12.62 0.54
C SER A 271 -22.37 -13.85 -0.34
N VAL A 272 -23.62 -14.28 -0.54
CA VAL A 272 -23.93 -15.47 -1.34
C VAL A 272 -24.50 -15.07 -2.69
N PRO A 273 -23.99 -15.64 -3.82
CA PRO A 273 -24.57 -15.37 -5.14
C PRO A 273 -26.04 -15.82 -5.20
N LEU A 274 -26.89 -14.96 -5.72
CA LEU A 274 -28.34 -15.18 -5.77
C LEU A 274 -28.78 -16.30 -6.74
N ASN A 275 -27.88 -16.77 -7.62
CA ASN A 275 -28.13 -17.89 -8.51
C ASN A 275 -28.11 -19.26 -7.81
N ASN A 276 -27.78 -19.32 -6.53
CA ASN A 276 -27.84 -20.57 -5.78
C ASN A 276 -29.31 -20.96 -5.49
N LEU A 277 -29.68 -22.20 -5.80
CA LEU A 277 -31.06 -22.69 -5.68
C LEU A 277 -31.64 -22.52 -4.27
N TRP A 278 -30.83 -22.69 -3.24
CA TRP A 278 -31.31 -22.55 -1.87
C TRP A 278 -31.58 -21.07 -1.48
N ILE A 279 -30.84 -20.12 -2.08
CA ILE A 279 -31.10 -18.66 -1.93
C ILE A 279 -32.36 -18.30 -2.72
N GLN A 280 -32.50 -18.81 -3.96
CA GLN A 280 -33.68 -18.57 -4.78
C GLN A 280 -34.96 -19.02 -4.08
N LYS A 281 -34.95 -20.21 -3.47
CA LYS A 281 -36.08 -20.70 -2.67
C LYS A 281 -36.39 -19.76 -1.50
N ALA A 282 -35.36 -19.32 -0.76
CA ALA A 282 -35.54 -18.40 0.35
C ALA A 282 -36.10 -17.04 -0.10
N ILE A 283 -35.70 -16.53 -1.26
CA ILE A 283 -36.27 -15.31 -1.84
C ILE A 283 -37.72 -15.55 -2.27
N ASP A 284 -38.02 -16.65 -2.95
CA ASP A 284 -39.38 -16.98 -3.42
C ASP A 284 -40.39 -17.07 -2.23
N GLU A 285 -39.96 -17.59 -1.08
CA GLU A 285 -40.78 -17.69 0.14
C GLU A 285 -41.21 -16.31 0.70
N ILE A 286 -40.40 -15.27 0.49
CA ILE A 286 -40.63 -13.95 1.09
C ILE A 286 -40.96 -12.86 0.07
N TYR A 287 -40.86 -13.15 -1.22
CA TYR A 287 -40.89 -12.14 -2.29
C TYR A 287 -42.12 -11.22 -2.22
N ASP A 288 -43.29 -11.79 -2.00
CA ASP A 288 -44.56 -11.04 -1.95
C ASP A 288 -44.79 -10.32 -0.60
N THR A 289 -43.95 -10.60 0.41
CA THR A 289 -44.12 -10.05 1.76
C THR A 289 -42.96 -9.17 2.20
N ILE A 290 -41.80 -9.22 1.50
CA ILE A 290 -40.57 -8.56 1.95
C ILE A 290 -40.73 -7.03 2.12
N GLN A 291 -41.59 -6.38 1.33
CA GLN A 291 -41.80 -4.94 1.40
C GLN A 291 -42.85 -4.51 2.47
N ARG A 292 -43.25 -5.43 3.36
CA ARG A 292 -44.16 -5.08 4.45
C ARG A 292 -43.44 -4.30 5.55
N PRO A 293 -44.18 -3.46 6.33
CA PRO A 293 -43.56 -2.63 7.38
C PRO A 293 -42.72 -3.37 8.42
N GLU A 294 -43.04 -4.62 8.73
CA GLU A 294 -42.27 -5.46 9.69
C GLU A 294 -40.82 -5.72 9.24
N HIS A 295 -40.56 -5.67 7.94
CA HIS A 295 -39.23 -5.84 7.36
C HIS A 295 -38.47 -4.54 7.14
N TYR A 296 -39.14 -3.39 7.30
CA TYR A 296 -38.54 -2.08 7.07
C TYR A 296 -37.43 -1.79 8.06
N ARG A 297 -36.28 -1.32 7.55
CA ARG A 297 -35.12 -0.85 8.32
C ARG A 297 -34.54 0.38 7.66
N MET A 298 -33.99 1.27 8.46
CA MET A 298 -33.15 2.37 7.98
C MET A 298 -31.72 2.12 8.47
N ILE A 299 -30.80 1.85 7.56
CA ILE A 299 -29.39 1.54 7.85
C ILE A 299 -28.53 2.47 6.99
N ASP A 300 -27.65 3.26 7.61
CA ASP A 300 -26.77 4.23 6.94
C ASP A 300 -27.53 5.19 5.99
N ASP A 301 -28.67 5.73 6.43
CA ASP A 301 -29.59 6.58 5.65
C ASP A 301 -30.23 5.91 4.43
N GLU A 302 -30.06 4.60 4.25
CA GLU A 302 -30.71 3.81 3.21
C GLU A 302 -31.95 3.08 3.74
N VAL A 303 -33.01 3.06 2.93
CA VAL A 303 -34.20 2.23 3.21
C VAL A 303 -33.97 0.82 2.70
N LEU A 304 -33.98 -0.12 3.62
CA LEU A 304 -33.84 -1.55 3.33
C LEU A 304 -35.03 -2.31 3.90
N TYR A 305 -35.43 -3.38 3.23
CA TYR A 305 -36.33 -4.39 3.78
C TYR A 305 -35.53 -5.63 4.06
N VAL A 306 -35.60 -6.14 5.30
CA VAL A 306 -34.73 -7.19 5.78
C VAL A 306 -35.52 -8.37 6.30
N HIS A 307 -35.18 -9.56 5.81
CA HIS A 307 -35.69 -10.81 6.36
C HIS A 307 -34.55 -11.70 6.84
N SER A 308 -34.65 -12.18 8.07
CA SER A 308 -33.59 -12.99 8.71
C SER A 308 -34.15 -14.34 9.10
N MET A 309 -33.38 -15.39 8.80
CA MET A 309 -33.76 -16.75 9.16
C MET A 309 -32.57 -17.54 9.69
N LEU A 310 -32.86 -18.45 10.61
CA LEU A 310 -31.91 -19.48 11.03
C LEU A 310 -31.79 -20.52 9.92
N ARG A 311 -30.57 -20.75 9.43
CA ARG A 311 -30.28 -21.71 8.36
C ARG A 311 -29.18 -22.66 8.79
N PRO A 312 -29.53 -23.80 9.47
CA PRO A 312 -28.54 -24.80 9.84
C PRO A 312 -27.81 -25.34 8.61
N TRP A 313 -26.49 -25.48 8.72
CA TRP A 313 -25.64 -25.91 7.62
C TRP A 313 -24.98 -27.26 7.90
N GLY A 314 -24.86 -28.08 6.84
CA GLY A 314 -24.23 -29.40 6.91
C GLY A 314 -25.06 -30.45 7.63
N GLU A 315 -24.53 -31.69 7.72
CA GLU A 315 -25.14 -32.79 8.41
C GLU A 315 -25.22 -32.56 9.92
N ASP A 316 -24.17 -31.91 10.48
CA ASP A 316 -24.09 -31.52 11.90
C ASP A 316 -25.04 -30.39 12.28
N ARG A 317 -25.82 -29.86 11.32
CA ARG A 317 -26.77 -28.76 11.50
C ARG A 317 -26.16 -27.57 12.25
N ARG A 318 -24.92 -27.17 11.86
CA ARG A 318 -24.24 -26.04 12.47
C ARG A 318 -25.05 -24.78 12.31
N ARG A 319 -25.13 -24.00 13.38
CA ARG A 319 -25.96 -22.81 13.45
C ARG A 319 -25.39 -21.72 12.57
N CYS A 320 -26.15 -21.31 11.55
CA CYS A 320 -25.85 -20.19 10.68
C CYS A 320 -27.13 -19.36 10.49
N TYR A 321 -26.94 -18.10 10.12
CA TYR A 321 -28.02 -17.16 9.82
C TYR A 321 -27.94 -16.74 8.38
N LEU A 322 -29.10 -16.67 7.70
CA LEU A 322 -29.24 -16.07 6.39
C LEU A 322 -30.03 -14.77 6.55
N HIS A 323 -29.45 -13.68 6.08
CA HIS A 323 -30.09 -12.37 6.01
C HIS A 323 -30.30 -12.00 4.54
N LEU A 324 -31.55 -11.72 4.18
CA LEU A 324 -31.93 -11.25 2.86
C LEU A 324 -32.29 -9.76 2.97
N TYR A 325 -31.62 -8.94 2.22
CA TYR A 325 -31.84 -7.50 2.14
C TYR A 325 -32.43 -7.17 0.78
N TYR A 326 -33.44 -6.34 0.76
CA TYR A 326 -34.05 -5.85 -0.46
C TYR A 326 -34.06 -4.32 -0.46
N ASN A 327 -33.59 -3.74 -1.56
CA ASN A 327 -33.58 -2.29 -1.78
C ASN A 327 -34.29 -1.96 -3.11
N ALA A 328 -35.33 -1.14 -3.03
CA ALA A 328 -36.16 -0.78 -4.19
C ALA A 328 -35.40 0.08 -5.23
N GLU A 329 -34.49 0.96 -4.77
CA GLU A 329 -33.66 1.78 -5.66
C GLU A 329 -32.64 0.91 -6.39
N MET A 330 -31.95 0.05 -5.65
CA MET A 330 -31.02 -0.93 -6.26
C MET A 330 -31.73 -1.84 -7.26
N ARG A 331 -32.99 -2.19 -7.01
CA ARG A 331 -33.81 -2.96 -7.97
C ARG A 331 -33.95 -2.21 -9.28
N ALA A 332 -34.33 -0.94 -9.26
CA ALA A 332 -34.52 -0.14 -10.47
C ALA A 332 -33.23 -0.09 -11.30
N HIS A 333 -32.09 0.17 -10.65
CA HIS A 333 -30.78 0.18 -11.30
C HIS A 333 -30.36 -1.21 -11.84
N ALA A 334 -30.65 -2.28 -11.09
CA ALA A 334 -30.33 -3.64 -11.53
C ALA A 334 -31.14 -4.05 -12.77
N ILE A 335 -32.44 -3.69 -12.81
CA ILE A 335 -33.30 -3.93 -13.97
C ILE A 335 -32.83 -3.14 -15.19
N ASP A 336 -32.51 -1.85 -15.04
CA ASP A 336 -32.01 -1.02 -16.13
C ASP A 336 -30.70 -1.59 -16.71
N ARG A 337 -29.74 -1.94 -15.86
CA ARG A 337 -28.47 -2.58 -16.27
C ARG A 337 -28.73 -3.90 -17.01
N PHE A 338 -29.57 -4.76 -16.45
CA PHE A 338 -29.90 -6.06 -17.05
C PHE A 338 -30.57 -5.89 -18.42
N ASN A 339 -31.49 -4.94 -18.57
CA ASN A 339 -32.11 -4.65 -19.86
C ASN A 339 -31.09 -4.16 -20.91
N ARG A 340 -30.13 -3.33 -20.51
CA ARG A 340 -29.03 -2.91 -21.41
C ARG A 340 -28.15 -4.09 -21.85
N GLU A 341 -27.87 -5.00 -20.92
CA GLU A 341 -27.14 -6.23 -21.24
C GLU A 341 -27.92 -7.11 -22.23
N LEU A 342 -29.25 -7.28 -22.02
CA LEU A 342 -30.10 -8.03 -22.94
C LEU A 342 -30.14 -7.41 -24.36
N ILE A 343 -30.17 -6.08 -24.45
CA ILE A 343 -30.10 -5.38 -25.75
C ILE A 343 -28.76 -5.70 -26.43
N THR A 344 -27.66 -5.59 -25.70
CA THR A 344 -26.32 -5.90 -26.23
C THR A 344 -26.22 -7.35 -26.70
N TYR A 345 -26.71 -8.31 -25.92
CA TYR A 345 -26.72 -9.73 -26.31
C TYR A 345 -27.55 -9.97 -27.55
N LYS A 346 -28.69 -9.30 -27.69
CA LYS A 346 -29.52 -9.41 -28.89
C LYS A 346 -28.81 -8.88 -30.14
N GLU A 347 -28.14 -7.72 -30.02
CA GLU A 347 -27.35 -7.15 -31.12
C GLU A 347 -26.19 -8.06 -31.52
N GLU A 348 -25.49 -8.68 -30.55
CA GLU A 348 -24.42 -9.67 -30.82
C GLU A 348 -24.96 -10.87 -31.60
N LEU A 349 -26.12 -11.41 -31.25
CA LEU A 349 -26.78 -12.51 -31.94
C LEU A 349 -27.24 -12.11 -33.36
N GLU A 350 -27.91 -10.95 -33.48
CA GLU A 350 -28.43 -10.42 -34.76
C GLU A 350 -27.30 -10.08 -35.74
N SER A 351 -26.17 -9.61 -35.25
CA SER A 351 -24.99 -9.32 -36.07
C SER A 351 -24.21 -10.57 -36.53
N GLY A 352 -24.60 -11.76 -36.06
CA GLY A 352 -23.90 -13.01 -36.33
C GLY A 352 -22.50 -13.12 -35.72
N LYS A 353 -22.20 -12.30 -34.67
CA LYS A 353 -20.93 -12.29 -33.95
C LYS A 353 -21.12 -12.56 -32.44
N PRO A 354 -21.72 -13.72 -32.08
CA PRO A 354 -21.90 -14.07 -30.68
C PRO A 354 -20.55 -14.27 -30.00
N LYS A 355 -20.41 -13.75 -28.79
CA LYS A 355 -19.22 -13.96 -27.96
C LYS A 355 -19.33 -15.28 -27.20
N ALA A 356 -18.26 -16.07 -27.19
CA ALA A 356 -18.23 -17.37 -26.51
C ALA A 356 -18.48 -17.23 -24.98
N GLU A 357 -18.07 -16.12 -24.40
CA GLU A 357 -18.26 -15.81 -22.97
C GLU A 357 -19.73 -15.60 -22.58
N ASN A 358 -20.60 -15.21 -23.53
CA ASN A 358 -22.02 -14.90 -23.30
C ASN A 358 -22.95 -16.07 -23.73
N LYS A 359 -22.41 -17.24 -24.00
CA LYS A 359 -23.18 -18.39 -24.53
C LYS A 359 -24.34 -18.78 -23.59
N GLU A 360 -24.07 -18.89 -22.29
CA GLU A 360 -25.07 -19.26 -21.30
C GLU A 360 -26.22 -18.23 -21.24
N GLN A 361 -25.91 -16.93 -21.36
CA GLN A 361 -26.89 -15.85 -21.38
C GLN A 361 -27.78 -15.92 -22.63
N TYR A 362 -27.19 -16.24 -23.80
CA TYR A 362 -27.97 -16.40 -25.02
C TYR A 362 -28.93 -17.59 -24.90
N GLU A 363 -28.48 -18.73 -24.41
CA GLU A 363 -29.31 -19.94 -24.24
C GLU A 363 -30.42 -19.73 -23.18
N THR A 364 -30.16 -18.92 -22.16
CA THR A 364 -31.13 -18.66 -21.06
C THR A 364 -32.18 -17.65 -21.46
N PHE A 365 -31.78 -16.50 -22.03
CA PHE A 365 -32.64 -15.33 -22.17
C PHE A 365 -33.21 -15.15 -23.59
N PHE A 366 -32.80 -15.98 -24.57
CA PHE A 366 -33.27 -15.87 -25.94
C PHE A 366 -33.80 -17.17 -26.47
N ILE A 367 -34.80 -17.05 -27.33
CA ILE A 367 -35.35 -18.16 -28.15
C ILE A 367 -34.93 -17.87 -29.58
N ILE A 368 -34.06 -18.74 -30.12
CA ILE A 368 -33.54 -18.62 -31.48
C ILE A 368 -34.23 -19.66 -32.32
N THR A 369 -35.02 -19.22 -33.31
CA THR A 369 -35.70 -20.10 -34.30
C THR A 369 -35.14 -19.83 -35.69
N THR A 370 -34.73 -20.85 -36.38
CA THR A 370 -34.28 -20.74 -37.77
C THR A 370 -35.26 -21.42 -38.70
N THR A 371 -35.83 -20.68 -39.65
CA THR A 371 -36.74 -21.21 -40.65
C THR A 371 -36.15 -21.01 -42.04
N PRO A 372 -36.40 -21.96 -43.01
CA PRO A 372 -35.87 -21.84 -44.37
C PRO A 372 -36.37 -20.61 -45.13
N VAL A 373 -37.53 -20.08 -44.77
CA VAL A 373 -38.19 -18.96 -45.47
C VAL A 373 -37.92 -17.60 -44.82
N GLN A 374 -37.85 -17.52 -43.49
CA GLN A 374 -37.71 -16.25 -42.73
C GLN A 374 -36.31 -16.05 -42.15
N GLY A 375 -35.37 -17.01 -42.34
CA GLY A 375 -34.05 -16.93 -41.73
C GLY A 375 -34.08 -17.15 -40.22
N MET A 376 -33.10 -16.52 -39.51
CA MET A 376 -32.96 -16.60 -38.08
C MET A 376 -33.83 -15.51 -37.41
N LYS A 377 -34.74 -15.93 -36.51
CA LYS A 377 -35.55 -15.06 -35.68
C LYS A 377 -35.11 -15.18 -34.24
N ILE A 378 -34.79 -14.07 -33.59
CA ILE A 378 -34.36 -13.97 -32.20
C ILE A 378 -35.45 -13.25 -31.41
N SER A 379 -35.94 -13.89 -30.34
CA SER A 379 -36.92 -13.33 -29.42
C SER A 379 -36.48 -13.53 -27.97
N TYR A 380 -36.97 -12.67 -27.04
CA TYR A 380 -36.69 -12.84 -25.64
C TYR A 380 -37.46 -14.02 -25.05
N ASN A 381 -36.80 -14.77 -24.18
CA ASN A 381 -37.45 -15.72 -23.26
C ASN A 381 -38.00 -14.93 -22.06
N ASN A 382 -39.22 -14.42 -22.20
CA ASN A 382 -39.82 -13.55 -21.19
C ASN A 382 -39.99 -14.22 -19.81
N ASP A 383 -40.17 -15.54 -19.76
CA ASP A 383 -40.28 -16.27 -18.51
C ASP A 383 -38.94 -16.28 -17.74
N ALA A 384 -37.84 -16.56 -18.46
CA ALA A 384 -36.51 -16.50 -17.87
C ALA A 384 -36.13 -15.07 -17.43
N VAL A 385 -36.46 -14.07 -18.25
CA VAL A 385 -36.23 -12.65 -17.93
C VAL A 385 -37.00 -12.25 -16.67
N ASN A 386 -38.29 -12.61 -16.59
CA ASN A 386 -39.13 -12.31 -15.43
C ASN A 386 -38.66 -13.02 -14.16
N GLN A 387 -38.23 -14.28 -14.27
CA GLN A 387 -37.66 -15.02 -13.15
C GLN A 387 -36.35 -14.38 -12.65
N TYR A 388 -35.47 -13.93 -13.58
CA TYR A 388 -34.26 -13.24 -13.22
C TYR A 388 -34.55 -11.95 -12.46
N ILE A 389 -35.47 -11.11 -12.98
CA ILE A 389 -35.87 -9.85 -12.33
C ILE A 389 -36.48 -10.12 -10.95
N LYS A 390 -37.32 -11.14 -10.80
CA LYS A 390 -37.93 -11.49 -9.52
C LYS A 390 -36.89 -11.94 -8.49
N ARG A 391 -35.92 -12.77 -8.84
CA ARG A 391 -34.98 -13.40 -7.90
C ARG A 391 -33.74 -12.59 -7.59
N TYR A 392 -33.32 -11.71 -8.48
CA TYR A 392 -32.00 -11.08 -8.36
C TYR A 392 -32.06 -9.55 -8.18
N ALA A 393 -33.01 -8.89 -8.84
CA ALA A 393 -33.05 -7.44 -8.82
C ALA A 393 -33.40 -6.91 -7.43
N GLY A 394 -32.48 -6.13 -6.86
CA GLY A 394 -32.67 -5.45 -5.58
C GLY A 394 -32.42 -6.32 -4.33
N PHE A 395 -32.12 -7.61 -4.50
CA PHE A 395 -31.79 -8.48 -3.37
C PHE A 395 -30.27 -8.58 -3.14
N GLN A 396 -29.91 -8.76 -1.86
CA GLN A 396 -28.59 -9.17 -1.41
C GLN A 396 -28.75 -10.24 -0.33
N ALA A 397 -27.91 -11.26 -0.36
CA ALA A 397 -27.93 -12.34 0.62
C ALA A 397 -26.60 -12.36 1.41
N ILE A 398 -26.67 -12.28 2.73
CA ILE A 398 -25.52 -12.45 3.62
C ILE A 398 -25.74 -13.69 4.47
N PHE A 399 -24.75 -14.58 4.47
CA PHE A 399 -24.73 -15.81 5.24
C PHE A 399 -23.64 -15.73 6.29
N THR A 400 -23.97 -15.96 7.56
CA THR A 400 -23.04 -15.75 8.68
C THR A 400 -23.23 -16.80 9.78
N THR A 401 -22.12 -17.10 10.48
CA THR A 401 -22.14 -17.99 11.66
C THR A 401 -22.29 -17.23 12.97
N ARG A 402 -22.07 -15.92 13.00
CA ARG A 402 -21.93 -15.15 14.24
C ARG A 402 -23.08 -14.18 14.48
N PHE A 403 -23.49 -13.45 13.47
CA PHE A 403 -24.45 -12.37 13.64
C PHE A 403 -25.89 -12.87 13.48
N LYS A 404 -26.66 -12.78 14.57
CA LYS A 404 -28.11 -13.01 14.55
C LYS A 404 -28.83 -11.74 14.08
N ASP A 405 -28.28 -10.58 14.43
CA ASP A 405 -28.80 -9.28 14.01
C ASP A 405 -28.37 -8.99 12.57
N PRO A 406 -29.32 -8.72 11.66
CA PRO A 406 -29.02 -8.37 10.28
C PRO A 406 -28.29 -7.03 10.14
N ASP A 407 -28.54 -6.06 11.02
CA ASP A 407 -27.94 -4.74 10.94
C ASP A 407 -26.42 -4.83 11.22
N GLU A 408 -26.04 -5.60 12.27
CA GLU A 408 -24.64 -5.92 12.54
C GLU A 408 -23.98 -6.70 11.40
N ALA A 409 -24.67 -7.70 10.84
CA ALA A 409 -24.15 -8.49 9.73
C ALA A 409 -23.87 -7.65 8.49
N LEU A 410 -24.78 -6.72 8.16
CA LEU A 410 -24.64 -5.83 7.03
C LEU A 410 -23.50 -4.82 7.24
N GLN A 411 -23.41 -4.23 8.45
CA GLN A 411 -22.35 -3.29 8.79
C GLN A 411 -20.96 -3.93 8.65
N VAL A 412 -20.77 -5.11 9.26
CA VAL A 412 -19.50 -5.85 9.15
C VAL A 412 -19.20 -6.22 7.70
N TYR A 413 -20.22 -6.56 6.90
CA TYR A 413 -20.01 -6.83 5.48
C TYR A 413 -19.65 -5.57 4.68
N ARG A 414 -20.31 -4.43 4.92
CA ARG A 414 -20.01 -3.15 4.24
C ARG A 414 -18.63 -2.63 4.59
N ASP A 415 -18.19 -2.81 5.82
CA ASP A 415 -16.86 -2.39 6.27
C ASP A 415 -15.72 -3.08 5.50
N LYS A 416 -16.00 -4.12 4.69
CA LYS A 416 -15.00 -4.73 3.79
C LYS A 416 -14.46 -3.76 2.73
N ASP A 417 -15.17 -2.67 2.39
CA ASP A 417 -14.73 -1.67 1.42
C ASP A 417 -13.37 -1.04 1.80
N ILE A 418 -12.97 -1.22 3.04
CA ILE A 418 -11.63 -0.82 3.51
C ILE A 418 -10.51 -1.57 2.76
N VAL A 419 -10.74 -2.82 2.35
CA VAL A 419 -9.77 -3.60 1.57
C VAL A 419 -9.63 -3.05 0.15
N GLU A 420 -10.73 -2.60 -0.45
CA GLU A 420 -10.71 -1.98 -1.78
C GLU A 420 -9.86 -0.70 -1.76
N LYS A 421 -10.01 0.14 -0.72
CA LYS A 421 -9.18 1.33 -0.52
C LYS A 421 -7.71 0.98 -0.26
N CYS A 422 -7.46 -0.14 0.42
CA CYS A 422 -6.12 -0.66 0.64
C CYS A 422 -5.45 -1.07 -0.67
N PHE A 423 -6.18 -1.73 -1.58
CA PHE A 423 -5.66 -2.05 -2.91
C PHE A 423 -5.45 -0.81 -3.79
N ASP A 424 -6.31 0.17 -3.68
CA ASP A 424 -6.14 1.44 -4.37
C ASP A 424 -4.84 2.15 -3.94
N ASP A 425 -4.57 2.18 -2.64
CA ASP A 425 -3.29 2.69 -2.12
C ASP A 425 -2.10 1.89 -2.62
N LEU A 426 -2.18 0.57 -2.57
CA LEU A 426 -1.11 -0.30 -3.04
C LEU A 426 -0.77 -0.04 -4.51
N LYS A 427 -1.79 0.09 -5.36
CA LYS A 427 -1.63 0.30 -6.80
C LYS A 427 -1.20 1.72 -7.16
N ASN A 428 -1.88 2.71 -6.61
CA ASN A 428 -1.75 4.11 -7.03
C ASN A 428 -0.75 4.88 -6.18
N SER A 429 -0.74 4.66 -4.85
CA SER A 429 0.14 5.38 -3.94
C SER A 429 1.50 4.71 -3.77
N LEU A 430 1.58 3.38 -3.87
CA LEU A 430 2.81 2.61 -3.64
C LEU A 430 3.42 1.99 -4.92
N ASP A 431 3.03 2.45 -6.11
CA ASP A 431 3.58 2.03 -7.42
C ASP A 431 3.49 0.52 -7.69
N MET A 432 2.34 -0.11 -7.34
CA MET A 432 2.11 -1.54 -7.58
C MET A 432 1.10 -1.86 -8.69
N LYS A 433 0.73 -0.89 -9.49
CA LYS A 433 -0.18 -1.15 -10.62
C LYS A 433 0.42 -2.11 -11.64
N ARG A 434 1.74 -2.03 -11.85
CA ARG A 434 2.46 -2.88 -12.81
C ARG A 434 3.82 -3.33 -12.27
N LEU A 435 4.10 -4.62 -12.39
CA LEU A 435 5.41 -5.18 -12.06
C LEU A 435 6.37 -5.00 -13.24
N ARG A 436 7.57 -4.49 -12.93
CA ARG A 436 8.68 -4.29 -13.90
C ARG A 436 9.92 -5.10 -13.53
N MET A 437 9.75 -6.16 -12.75
CA MET A 437 10.84 -7.01 -12.26
C MET A 437 10.82 -8.35 -12.97
N HIS A 438 12.01 -8.97 -13.11
CA HIS A 438 12.19 -10.16 -13.96
C HIS A 438 12.38 -11.45 -13.15
N THR A 439 12.83 -11.38 -11.88
CA THR A 439 13.03 -12.58 -11.05
C THR A 439 11.97 -12.72 -9.98
N ILE A 440 11.68 -13.97 -9.59
CA ILE A 440 10.68 -14.28 -8.57
C ILE A 440 11.09 -13.69 -7.21
N GLU A 441 12.38 -13.78 -6.88
CA GLU A 441 12.94 -13.32 -5.60
C GLU A 441 12.79 -11.79 -5.45
N THR A 442 13.10 -11.03 -6.50
CA THR A 442 12.95 -9.57 -6.45
C THR A 442 11.49 -9.12 -6.42
N VAL A 443 10.59 -9.84 -7.11
CA VAL A 443 9.13 -9.60 -7.01
C VAL A 443 8.66 -9.85 -5.59
N ASP A 444 9.08 -10.95 -4.98
CA ASP A 444 8.72 -11.30 -3.60
C ASP A 444 9.21 -10.29 -2.58
N GLY A 445 10.47 -9.89 -2.72
CA GLY A 445 11.05 -8.86 -1.86
C GLY A 445 10.32 -7.52 -2.00
N ARG A 446 9.95 -7.15 -3.23
CA ARG A 446 9.19 -5.93 -3.48
C ARG A 446 7.81 -5.97 -2.86
N LEU A 447 7.07 -7.06 -3.05
CA LEU A 447 5.75 -7.26 -2.43
C LEU A 447 5.82 -7.15 -0.90
N PHE A 448 6.88 -7.72 -0.30
CA PHE A 448 7.09 -7.64 1.13
C PHE A 448 7.33 -6.20 1.61
N VAL A 449 8.21 -5.45 0.95
CA VAL A 449 8.50 -4.05 1.31
C VAL A 449 7.24 -3.18 1.14
N GLN A 450 6.45 -3.42 0.09
CA GLN A 450 5.20 -2.68 -0.14
C GLN A 450 4.10 -3.05 0.83
N PHE A 451 4.02 -4.31 1.25
CA PHE A 451 3.12 -4.71 2.33
C PHE A 451 3.44 -3.95 3.63
N ILE A 452 4.73 -3.80 3.97
CA ILE A 452 5.12 -3.01 5.14
C ILE A 452 4.78 -1.53 4.93
N ALA A 453 5.05 -0.95 3.75
CA ALA A 453 4.68 0.42 3.46
C ALA A 453 3.15 0.64 3.57
N LEU A 454 2.37 -0.35 3.16
CA LEU A 454 0.92 -0.34 3.32
C LEU A 454 0.48 -0.37 4.80
N ILE A 455 1.21 -1.07 5.68
CA ILE A 455 0.98 -1.00 7.13
C ILE A 455 1.12 0.45 7.61
N PHE A 456 2.18 1.15 7.19
CA PHE A 456 2.42 2.55 7.57
C PHE A 456 1.34 3.49 7.03
N THR A 457 1.04 3.42 5.75
CA THR A 457 0.03 4.30 5.12
C THR A 457 -1.37 4.05 5.69
N SER A 458 -1.73 2.79 5.96
CA SER A 458 -3.00 2.43 6.59
C SER A 458 -3.10 2.92 8.04
N SER A 459 -2.02 2.77 8.81
CA SER A 459 -1.96 3.28 10.19
C SER A 459 -2.08 4.80 10.22
N LEU A 460 -1.31 5.50 9.39
CA LEU A 460 -1.38 6.97 9.31
C LEU A 460 -2.79 7.43 8.90
N ARG A 461 -3.40 6.79 7.91
CA ARG A 461 -4.78 7.09 7.51
C ARG A 461 -5.78 6.88 8.66
N ARG A 462 -5.63 5.81 9.44
CA ARG A 462 -6.46 5.57 10.63
C ARG A 462 -6.31 6.71 11.64
N ASP A 463 -5.08 7.08 11.97
CA ASP A 463 -4.77 8.13 12.92
C ASP A 463 -5.26 9.50 12.41
N MET A 464 -5.14 9.78 11.10
CA MET A 464 -5.70 10.96 10.45
C MET A 464 -7.24 11.03 10.50
N ARG A 465 -7.92 9.87 10.41
CA ARG A 465 -9.39 9.84 10.59
C ARG A 465 -9.80 10.16 12.01
N GLN A 466 -9.11 9.60 12.99
CA GLN A 466 -9.38 9.85 14.41
C GLN A 466 -9.16 11.32 14.78
N SER A 467 -8.17 11.97 14.20
CA SER A 467 -7.83 13.37 14.40
C SER A 467 -8.51 14.35 13.43
N LYS A 468 -9.36 13.86 12.51
CA LYS A 468 -10.01 14.62 11.41
C LYS A 468 -9.03 15.28 10.42
N LEU A 469 -7.76 14.95 10.46
CA LEU A 469 -6.78 15.43 9.47
C LEU A 469 -7.08 14.96 8.05
N ILE A 470 -7.82 13.83 7.91
CA ILE A 470 -8.24 13.30 6.60
C ILE A 470 -9.19 14.25 5.83
N GLU A 471 -9.83 15.18 6.51
CA GLU A 471 -10.69 16.19 5.88
C GLU A 471 -9.88 17.30 5.20
N LYS A 472 -8.61 17.48 5.61
CA LYS A 472 -7.70 18.52 5.09
C LYS A 472 -6.63 17.96 4.16
N TYR A 473 -6.17 16.72 4.39
CA TYR A 473 -5.02 16.14 3.71
C TYR A 473 -5.28 14.69 3.31
N THR A 474 -4.74 14.28 2.18
CA THR A 474 -4.42 12.87 1.93
C THR A 474 -3.17 12.46 2.72
N VAL A 475 -2.91 11.15 2.87
CA VAL A 475 -1.68 10.66 3.53
C VAL A 475 -0.43 11.27 2.91
N ARG A 476 -0.38 11.37 1.59
CA ARG A 476 0.75 11.92 0.85
C ARG A 476 0.91 13.42 1.06
N GLU A 477 -0.18 14.17 0.97
CA GLU A 477 -0.16 15.64 1.20
C GLU A 477 0.27 15.97 2.61
N LEU A 478 -0.16 15.20 3.62
CA LEU A 478 0.28 15.39 4.99
C LEU A 478 1.80 15.19 5.13
N LEU A 479 2.36 14.14 4.54
CA LEU A 479 3.80 13.91 4.58
C LEU A 479 4.57 14.98 3.79
N LEU A 480 4.04 15.47 2.66
CA LEU A 480 4.62 16.58 1.89
C LEU A 480 4.57 17.91 2.65
N GLU A 481 3.51 18.18 3.44
CA GLU A 481 3.44 19.37 4.32
C GLU A 481 4.57 19.39 5.35
N MET A 482 5.11 18.22 5.69
CA MET A 482 6.24 18.09 6.62
C MET A 482 7.61 18.26 5.96
N ASP A 483 7.74 18.18 4.63
CA ASP A 483 9.02 18.28 3.90
C ASP A 483 9.82 19.57 4.20
N PRO A 484 9.21 20.76 4.38
CA PRO A 484 9.98 21.97 4.73
C PRO A 484 10.72 21.89 6.07
N LEU A 485 10.32 20.98 6.97
CA LEU A 485 11.02 20.81 8.24
C LEU A 485 12.37 20.14 8.01
N THR A 486 13.43 20.94 8.08
CA THR A 486 14.78 20.58 7.66
C THR A 486 15.77 20.78 8.79
N LYS A 487 16.64 19.81 8.98
CA LYS A 487 17.80 19.86 9.87
C LYS A 487 19.01 20.37 9.09
N ILE A 488 19.56 21.48 9.50
CA ILE A 488 20.76 22.06 8.92
C ILE A 488 21.92 21.78 9.86
N ARG A 489 22.91 21.03 9.37
CA ARG A 489 24.13 20.72 10.11
C ARG A 489 25.28 21.50 9.50
N TYR A 490 25.95 22.31 10.30
CA TYR A 490 27.14 23.06 9.89
C TYR A 490 28.41 22.24 10.16
N ALA A 491 29.38 22.37 9.29
CA ALA A 491 30.71 21.82 9.52
C ALA A 491 31.40 22.55 10.68
N GLY A 492 32.07 21.83 11.58
CA GLY A 492 32.84 22.39 12.69
C GLY A 492 32.03 22.61 13.97
N LYS A 493 32.26 23.73 14.67
CA LYS A 493 31.76 24.00 16.02
C LYS A 493 30.31 24.51 16.10
N TYR A 494 29.66 24.74 14.99
CA TYR A 494 28.39 25.47 14.93
C TYR A 494 27.14 24.59 15.17
N GLY A 495 27.31 23.29 15.39
CA GLY A 495 26.23 22.39 15.75
C GLY A 495 25.21 22.16 14.64
N GLN A 496 23.99 21.93 15.04
CA GLN A 496 22.85 21.72 14.11
C GLN A 496 21.69 22.61 14.53
N ILE A 497 20.94 23.09 13.56
CA ILE A 497 19.68 23.82 13.77
C ILE A 497 18.55 23.13 13.01
N LEU A 498 17.34 23.26 13.53
CA LEU A 498 16.11 22.87 12.83
C LEU A 498 15.45 24.12 12.27
N THR A 499 14.89 24.05 11.07
CA THR A 499 14.07 25.14 10.53
C THR A 499 12.86 25.38 11.43
N GLU A 500 12.29 26.56 11.38
CA GLU A 500 11.07 26.91 12.11
C GLU A 500 9.93 25.94 11.76
N ILE A 501 9.21 25.48 12.80
CA ILE A 501 8.05 24.62 12.63
C ILE A 501 6.84 25.53 12.35
N THR A 502 6.26 25.41 11.18
CA THR A 502 5.08 26.16 10.76
C THR A 502 3.85 25.81 11.62
N LYS A 503 2.84 26.67 11.62
CA LYS A 503 1.59 26.40 12.35
C LYS A 503 0.90 25.10 11.85
N PRO A 504 0.76 24.81 10.53
CA PRO A 504 0.21 23.55 10.05
C PRO A 504 1.02 22.33 10.50
N GLN A 505 2.34 22.38 10.44
CA GLN A 505 3.21 21.28 10.89
C GLN A 505 3.06 21.00 12.38
N ARG A 506 2.97 22.04 13.19
CA ARG A 506 2.72 21.91 14.64
C ARG A 506 1.37 21.24 14.90
N GLU A 507 0.29 21.73 14.24
CA GLU A 507 -1.04 21.14 14.34
C GLU A 507 -1.04 19.64 13.96
N ILE A 508 -0.35 19.26 12.90
CA ILE A 508 -0.19 17.85 12.49
C ILE A 508 0.48 17.02 13.57
N LEU A 509 1.62 17.48 14.09
CA LEU A 509 2.37 16.74 15.12
C LEU A 509 1.56 16.59 16.40
N GLU A 510 0.91 17.65 16.87
CA GLU A 510 0.06 17.64 18.07
C GLU A 510 -1.13 16.68 17.91
N LEU A 511 -1.86 16.74 16.78
CA LEU A 511 -3.01 15.88 16.51
C LEU A 511 -2.64 14.41 16.34
N LEU A 512 -1.42 14.13 15.87
CA LEU A 512 -0.88 12.77 15.79
C LEU A 512 -0.19 12.31 17.09
N ASN A 513 -0.20 13.14 18.14
CA ASN A 513 0.48 12.90 19.43
C ASN A 513 1.99 12.60 19.25
N ILE A 514 2.65 13.38 18.42
CA ILE A 514 4.09 13.31 18.17
C ILE A 514 4.78 14.47 18.88
N GLU A 515 5.80 14.15 19.68
CA GLU A 515 6.56 15.17 20.39
C GLU A 515 7.31 16.09 19.42
N LEU A 516 7.26 17.39 19.72
CA LEU A 516 8.02 18.36 18.94
C LEU A 516 9.52 18.10 19.11
N PRO A 517 10.30 18.08 18.03
CA PRO A 517 11.73 17.86 18.13
C PRO A 517 12.39 19.01 18.90
N VAL A 518 13.05 18.68 20.02
CA VAL A 518 13.85 19.64 20.79
C VAL A 518 15.21 19.75 20.12
N VAL A 519 15.55 20.95 19.69
CA VAL A 519 16.91 21.26 19.23
C VAL A 519 17.75 21.55 20.47
N ALA A 520 18.66 20.64 20.80
CA ALA A 520 19.64 20.83 21.86
C ALA A 520 20.79 21.73 21.37
#